data_bfc3bcff0e3889c09aee4ea197ce9226
#
_entry.id   bfc3bcff0e3889c09aee4ea197ce9226
#
_cell.length_a   1.000
_cell.length_b   1.000
_cell.length_c   1.000
_cell.angle_alpha   90.00
_cell.angle_beta   90.00
_cell.angle_gamma   90.00
#
_symmetry.space_group_name_H-M   'P 1'
#
loop_
_entity.id
_entity.type
_entity.pdbx_description
1 polymer ?
#
loop_
_entity_poly.entity_id
_entity_poly.type
_entity_poly.pdbx_seq_one_letter_code
_entity_poly.pdbx_strand_id
1 'polypeptide(L)'
;QTILEGFEYGFPDPVGINIGAWLDEYLGDATLVNTLRFRLATRDAVMGVGFTPIDGYTPFISDYLKNVETLEMRGAALIKGREVPVRQYSPSRDASVVYLHSDENPFGGYERIAKDLKGRPDEEILVRAYGVPVKSMTSLLPLFNTEVNVLSDDKENKYGMKFPDVSNKARYTIYQVVDPAGARNYVSIWAAVDERDNVYICREWPDWDTYGEWADFGDPKWRYGPASKKIGLSVHGYCELFDEVEDELGVEVFERIGDSRFFAKENENNEDLFMSFEEYGFIFVPSDGRMEEVGLSALDEWFNYNPNEPIDMANRPRCYIHESCRNLIDSLINYNSKGKMDEPLKDFFDAIRYLRMANAGEGPVHVTARDLAVTRRAMGGY
;
A
#
# COMPACT_ATOMS: atom_id res chain seq x y z
N GLN A 1 -25.62 -21.23 6.27
CA GLN A 1 -26.19 -21.25 7.63
C GLN A 1 -26.46 -22.68 8.12
N THR A 2 -26.98 -23.56 7.28
CA THR A 2 -27.31 -24.95 7.61
C THR A 2 -26.07 -25.84 7.90
N ILE A 3 -24.92 -25.53 7.33
CA ILE A 3 -23.68 -26.29 7.55
C ILE A 3 -23.10 -26.05 8.94
N LEU A 4 -23.33 -24.87 9.53
CA LEU A 4 -22.80 -24.50 10.85
C LEU A 4 -23.62 -25.06 12.02
N GLU A 5 -24.87 -25.47 11.81
CA GLU A 5 -25.74 -26.02 12.84
C GLU A 5 -25.38 -27.46 13.23
N GLY A 6 -24.62 -28.19 12.40
CA GLY A 6 -24.22 -29.57 12.64
C GLY A 6 -22.92 -29.77 13.44
N PHE A 7 -22.15 -28.71 13.72
CA PHE A 7 -20.89 -28.83 14.47
C PHE A 7 -21.11 -28.73 15.97
N GLU A 8 -21.71 -29.76 16.57
CA GLU A 8 -21.92 -29.80 18.05
C GLU A 8 -20.77 -30.47 18.81
N TYR A 9 -19.85 -31.18 18.18
CA TYR A 9 -18.82 -31.96 18.85
C TYR A 9 -17.43 -31.71 18.30
N GLY A 10 -16.54 -31.16 19.14
CA GLY A 10 -15.12 -31.23 18.92
C GLY A 10 -14.61 -32.66 19.12
N PHE A 11 -13.69 -33.13 18.30
CA PHE A 11 -13.01 -34.40 18.54
C PHE A 11 -11.90 -34.17 19.57
N PRO A 12 -11.93 -34.88 20.70
CA PRO A 12 -10.80 -34.81 21.63
C PRO A 12 -9.57 -35.46 20.96
N ASP A 13 -8.52 -34.66 20.79
CA ASP A 13 -7.21 -35.15 20.43
C ASP A 13 -6.60 -35.92 21.59
N PRO A 14 -5.90 -37.05 21.39
CA PRO A 14 -5.13 -37.73 22.40
C PRO A 14 -4.08 -36.86 23.12
N VAL A 15 -3.74 -35.69 22.60
CA VAL A 15 -2.84 -34.68 23.22
C VAL A 15 -3.63 -33.65 24.05
N GLY A 16 -4.97 -33.71 24.12
CA GLY A 16 -5.82 -32.84 24.94
C GLY A 16 -6.17 -31.50 24.26
N ILE A 17 -5.93 -31.35 22.99
CA ILE A 17 -6.33 -30.18 22.20
C ILE A 17 -7.71 -30.46 21.58
N ASN A 18 -8.71 -29.67 21.92
CA ASN A 18 -10.02 -29.72 21.28
C ASN A 18 -9.96 -29.02 19.93
N ILE A 19 -9.82 -29.80 18.83
CA ILE A 19 -9.98 -29.26 17.47
C ILE A 19 -11.49 -29.22 17.19
N GLY A 20 -12.06 -28.02 17.16
CA GLY A 20 -13.50 -27.84 16.96
C GLY A 20 -13.91 -27.65 15.52
N ALA A 21 -13.06 -27.13 14.66
CA ALA A 21 -13.33 -26.93 13.25
C ALA A 21 -12.04 -26.90 12.40
N TRP A 22 -12.13 -27.46 11.20
CA TRP A 22 -11.10 -27.30 10.16
C TRP A 22 -11.76 -26.78 8.90
N LEU A 23 -11.23 -25.67 8.38
CA LEU A 23 -11.63 -25.08 7.10
C LEU A 23 -10.51 -25.35 6.08
N ASP A 24 -10.87 -25.90 4.92
CA ASP A 24 -9.93 -26.23 3.86
C ASP A 24 -10.25 -25.44 2.60
N GLU A 25 -9.26 -24.74 2.07
CA GLU A 25 -9.33 -23.92 0.84
C GLU A 25 -10.44 -22.85 0.82
N TYR A 26 -11.01 -22.49 1.97
CA TYR A 26 -12.14 -21.57 2.01
C TYR A 26 -11.82 -20.27 2.79
N LEU A 27 -11.57 -19.21 2.06
CA LEU A 27 -11.40 -17.85 2.62
C LEU A 27 -12.45 -16.83 2.12
N GLY A 28 -13.47 -17.30 1.40
CA GLY A 28 -14.44 -16.44 0.72
C GLY A 28 -15.45 -15.72 1.61
N ASP A 29 -15.61 -16.15 2.89
CA ASP A 29 -16.58 -15.53 3.80
C ASP A 29 -16.03 -15.44 5.22
N ALA A 30 -15.44 -14.29 5.55
CA ALA A 30 -14.93 -14.03 6.89
C ALA A 30 -16.06 -13.99 7.95
N THR A 31 -17.31 -13.76 7.55
CA THR A 31 -18.46 -13.87 8.47
C THR A 31 -18.58 -15.29 8.99
N LEU A 32 -18.32 -16.28 8.12
CA LEU A 32 -18.29 -17.68 8.49
C LEU A 32 -17.19 -17.96 9.51
N VAL A 33 -15.97 -17.52 9.22
CA VAL A 33 -14.81 -17.70 10.13
C VAL A 33 -15.07 -17.06 11.48
N ASN A 34 -15.53 -15.82 11.52
CA ASN A 34 -15.83 -15.10 12.77
C ASN A 34 -16.96 -15.77 13.55
N THR A 35 -18.01 -16.24 12.88
CA THR A 35 -19.10 -16.98 13.52
C THR A 35 -18.61 -18.29 14.13
N LEU A 36 -17.75 -19.02 13.43
CA LEU A 36 -17.13 -20.25 13.96
C LEU A 36 -16.24 -19.95 15.17
N ARG A 37 -15.37 -18.97 15.09
CA ARG A 37 -14.51 -18.56 16.22
C ARG A 37 -15.33 -18.24 17.46
N PHE A 38 -16.40 -17.46 17.31
CA PHE A 38 -17.27 -17.11 18.43
C PHE A 38 -17.93 -18.34 19.06
N ARG A 39 -18.37 -19.30 18.26
CA ARG A 39 -18.97 -20.55 18.75
C ARG A 39 -17.94 -21.47 19.40
N LEU A 40 -16.74 -21.54 18.89
CA LEU A 40 -15.66 -22.37 19.43
C LEU A 40 -15.08 -21.78 20.72
N ALA A 41 -15.04 -20.47 20.86
CA ALA A 41 -14.58 -19.79 22.08
C ALA A 41 -15.38 -20.20 23.33
N THR A 42 -16.66 -20.53 23.18
CA THR A 42 -17.50 -21.01 24.30
C THR A 42 -17.13 -22.42 24.76
N ARG A 43 -16.29 -23.15 24.01
CA ARG A 43 -15.92 -24.55 24.28
C ARG A 43 -14.42 -24.76 24.43
N ASP A 44 -13.66 -23.69 24.47
CA ASP A 44 -12.19 -23.73 24.49
C ASP A 44 -11.60 -24.62 23.38
N ALA A 45 -12.17 -24.50 22.17
CA ALA A 45 -11.81 -25.33 21.03
C ALA A 45 -11.05 -24.53 19.99
N VAL A 46 -10.07 -25.18 19.36
CA VAL A 46 -9.17 -24.57 18.35
C VAL A 46 -9.79 -24.70 16.96
N MET A 47 -9.60 -23.69 16.13
CA MET A 47 -9.95 -23.70 14.71
C MET A 47 -8.67 -23.76 13.87
N GLY A 48 -8.62 -24.67 12.93
CA GLY A 48 -7.61 -24.73 11.87
C GLY A 48 -8.17 -24.21 10.55
N VAL A 49 -7.36 -23.45 9.82
CA VAL A 49 -7.67 -22.96 8.46
C VAL A 49 -6.49 -23.29 7.56
N GLY A 50 -6.74 -24.12 6.54
CA GLY A 50 -5.75 -24.47 5.51
C GLY A 50 -6.11 -23.84 4.16
N PHE A 51 -5.15 -23.19 3.51
CA PHE A 51 -5.36 -22.57 2.20
C PHE A 51 -4.04 -22.29 1.47
N THR A 52 -4.15 -22.08 0.17
CA THR A 52 -3.05 -21.55 -0.65
C THR A 52 -3.33 -20.06 -0.94
N PRO A 53 -2.46 -19.11 -0.56
CA PRO A 53 -2.74 -17.68 -0.65
C PRO A 53 -2.59 -17.14 -2.08
N ILE A 54 -3.35 -17.71 -3.04
CA ILE A 54 -3.28 -17.34 -4.47
C ILE A 54 -3.72 -15.89 -4.70
N ASP A 55 -4.69 -15.43 -3.90
CA ASP A 55 -5.21 -14.05 -3.99
C ASP A 55 -4.36 -13.03 -3.22
N GLY A 56 -3.20 -13.45 -2.72
CA GLY A 56 -2.27 -12.59 -1.98
C GLY A 56 -2.75 -12.25 -0.59
N TYR A 57 -2.50 -11.01 -0.18
CA TYR A 57 -2.91 -10.49 1.13
C TYR A 57 -4.39 -10.08 1.11
N THR A 58 -5.27 -11.06 1.24
CA THR A 58 -6.69 -10.76 1.50
C THR A 58 -6.84 -10.11 2.89
N PRO A 59 -7.95 -9.41 3.18
CA PRO A 59 -8.20 -8.84 4.51
C PRO A 59 -8.02 -9.85 5.64
N PHE A 60 -8.49 -11.08 5.42
CA PHE A 60 -8.31 -12.17 6.37
C PHE A 60 -6.84 -12.51 6.61
N ILE A 61 -6.05 -12.67 5.55
CA ILE A 61 -4.61 -13.00 5.65
C ILE A 61 -3.85 -11.84 6.29
N SER A 62 -4.11 -10.61 5.85
CA SER A 62 -3.48 -9.41 6.39
C SER A 62 -3.70 -9.29 7.89
N ASP A 63 -4.91 -9.54 8.37
CA ASP A 63 -5.26 -9.48 9.78
C ASP A 63 -4.47 -10.50 10.64
N TYR A 64 -4.27 -11.71 10.13
CA TYR A 64 -3.47 -12.74 10.82
C TYR A 64 -1.97 -12.52 10.72
N LEU A 65 -1.49 -11.88 9.66
CA LEU A 65 -0.07 -11.64 9.44
C LEU A 65 0.41 -10.25 9.89
N LYS A 66 -0.48 -9.41 10.40
CA LYS A 66 -0.15 -8.10 10.96
C LYS A 66 0.68 -8.26 12.24
N ASN A 67 1.88 -7.65 12.23
CA ASN A 67 2.81 -7.67 13.37
C ASN A 67 3.17 -9.08 13.88
N VAL A 68 3.31 -10.05 12.98
CA VAL A 68 3.69 -11.41 13.35
C VAL A 68 5.12 -11.50 13.86
N GLU A 69 5.31 -12.38 14.84
CA GLU A 69 6.63 -12.80 15.30
C GLU A 69 7.09 -14.01 14.52
N THR A 70 8.20 -13.91 13.81
CA THR A 70 8.76 -15.04 13.08
C THR A 70 9.52 -15.93 14.07
N LEU A 71 9.05 -17.15 14.25
CA LEU A 71 9.62 -18.13 15.16
C LEU A 71 10.66 -19.03 14.47
N GLU A 72 10.47 -19.31 13.19
CA GLU A 72 11.32 -20.21 12.42
C GLU A 72 11.35 -19.82 10.95
N MET A 73 12.57 -19.81 10.36
CA MET A 73 12.85 -19.54 8.96
C MET A 73 13.69 -20.68 8.37
N ARG A 74 13.61 -20.87 7.05
CA ARG A 74 14.49 -21.80 6.32
C ARG A 74 14.78 -21.31 4.92
N GLY A 75 15.86 -21.84 4.32
CA GLY A 75 16.18 -21.58 2.93
C GLY A 75 15.17 -22.23 1.96
N ALA A 76 14.71 -21.48 0.96
CA ALA A 76 13.83 -21.97 -0.09
C ALA A 76 14.67 -22.73 -1.14
N ALA A 77 14.39 -24.03 -1.33
CA ALA A 77 15.17 -24.86 -2.26
C ALA A 77 14.98 -24.44 -3.74
N LEU A 78 13.79 -23.90 -4.09
CA LEU A 78 13.47 -23.47 -5.46
C LEU A 78 13.90 -22.03 -5.75
N ILE A 79 14.20 -21.23 -4.72
CA ILE A 79 14.60 -19.83 -4.85
C ILE A 79 15.92 -19.64 -4.13
N LYS A 80 17.03 -19.65 -4.86
CA LYS A 80 18.36 -19.56 -4.30
C LYS A 80 18.58 -18.26 -3.53
N GLY A 81 19.09 -18.40 -2.30
CA GLY A 81 19.45 -17.27 -1.45
C GLY A 81 18.28 -16.59 -0.75
N ARG A 82 17.06 -17.12 -0.88
CA ARG A 82 15.89 -16.63 -0.18
C ARG A 82 15.53 -17.51 1.01
N GLU A 83 15.23 -16.87 2.13
CA GLU A 83 14.65 -17.53 3.29
C GLU A 83 13.12 -17.35 3.27
N VAL A 84 12.43 -18.39 3.74
CA VAL A 84 10.96 -18.41 3.84
C VAL A 84 10.54 -18.79 5.25
N PRO A 85 9.43 -18.25 5.75
CA PRO A 85 8.94 -18.59 7.07
C PRO A 85 8.44 -20.04 7.10
N VAL A 86 8.74 -20.73 8.17
CA VAL A 86 8.18 -22.06 8.50
C VAL A 86 7.08 -21.88 9.51
N ARG A 87 7.32 -21.02 10.51
CA ARG A 87 6.39 -20.79 11.60
C ARG A 87 6.43 -19.34 12.07
N GLN A 88 5.24 -18.77 12.25
CA GLN A 88 5.05 -17.44 12.82
C GLN A 88 3.97 -17.48 13.90
N TYR A 89 3.97 -16.49 14.78
CA TYR A 89 2.93 -16.27 15.75
C TYR A 89 2.31 -14.89 15.54
N SER A 90 0.99 -14.85 15.55
CA SER A 90 0.19 -13.63 15.44
C SER A 90 -0.32 -13.20 16.81
N PRO A 91 0.32 -12.21 17.47
CA PRO A 91 -0.11 -11.76 18.79
C PRO A 91 -1.50 -11.15 18.79
N SER A 92 -1.87 -10.43 17.74
CA SER A 92 -3.17 -9.77 17.60
C SER A 92 -4.34 -10.76 17.55
N ARG A 93 -4.10 -11.99 17.10
CA ARG A 93 -5.12 -13.02 16.92
C ARG A 93 -4.90 -14.24 17.81
N ASP A 94 -3.84 -14.26 18.61
CA ASP A 94 -3.41 -15.42 19.40
C ASP A 94 -3.42 -16.69 18.54
N ALA A 95 -2.72 -16.63 17.41
CA ALA A 95 -2.75 -17.68 16.41
C ALA A 95 -1.36 -18.09 15.93
N SER A 96 -1.16 -19.39 15.76
CA SER A 96 0.04 -19.91 15.09
C SER A 96 -0.22 -19.99 13.59
N VAL A 97 0.72 -19.46 12.80
CA VAL A 97 0.76 -19.58 11.34
C VAL A 97 1.85 -20.54 10.97
N VAL A 98 1.50 -21.62 10.28
CA VAL A 98 2.43 -22.66 9.84
C VAL A 98 2.41 -22.71 8.31
N TYR A 99 3.59 -22.65 7.71
CA TYR A 99 3.77 -22.72 6.28
C TYR A 99 4.14 -24.15 5.87
N LEU A 100 3.32 -24.76 5.03
CA LEU A 100 3.55 -26.13 4.54
C LEU A 100 4.35 -26.05 3.23
N HIS A 101 5.62 -26.40 3.30
CA HIS A 101 6.52 -26.32 2.15
C HIS A 101 6.45 -27.60 1.31
N SER A 102 6.31 -27.43 0.00
CA SER A 102 6.20 -28.59 -0.93
C SER A 102 7.43 -29.49 -0.94
N ASP A 103 8.63 -28.95 -0.66
CA ASP A 103 9.87 -29.69 -0.60
C ASP A 103 10.05 -30.52 0.69
N GLU A 104 9.18 -30.33 1.68
CA GLU A 104 9.10 -31.15 2.90
C GLU A 104 7.97 -32.16 2.88
N ASN A 105 7.18 -32.23 1.81
CA ASN A 105 6.07 -33.15 1.74
C ASN A 105 6.57 -34.62 1.64
N PRO A 106 6.42 -35.44 2.69
CA PRO A 106 6.93 -36.81 2.71
C PRO A 106 6.16 -37.74 1.75
N PHE A 107 4.98 -37.32 1.28
CA PHE A 107 4.15 -38.10 0.37
C PHE A 107 4.50 -37.89 -1.12
N GLY A 108 5.53 -37.07 -1.38
CA GLY A 108 6.02 -36.81 -2.73
C GLY A 108 5.28 -35.67 -3.44
N GLY A 109 5.59 -35.54 -4.73
CA GLY A 109 5.01 -34.45 -5.55
C GLY A 109 5.95 -33.24 -5.74
N TYR A 110 6.98 -33.10 -4.92
CA TYR A 110 7.93 -31.99 -5.02
C TYR A 110 8.59 -31.90 -6.41
N GLU A 111 9.09 -32.99 -6.95
CA GLU A 111 9.73 -33.00 -8.29
C GLU A 111 8.78 -32.54 -9.41
N ARG A 112 7.49 -32.88 -9.28
CA ARG A 112 6.47 -32.45 -10.23
C ARG A 112 6.22 -30.94 -10.06
N ILE A 113 6.02 -30.48 -8.84
CA ILE A 113 5.82 -29.07 -8.52
C ILE A 113 7.03 -28.24 -8.97
N ALA A 114 8.25 -28.69 -8.66
CA ALA A 114 9.49 -28.03 -9.07
C ALA A 114 9.61 -27.93 -10.61
N LYS A 115 9.17 -28.96 -11.32
CA LYS A 115 9.15 -28.98 -12.79
C LYS A 115 8.12 -27.99 -13.34
N ASP A 116 6.93 -27.94 -12.76
CA ASP A 116 5.84 -27.07 -13.20
C ASP A 116 6.12 -25.58 -12.88
N LEU A 117 6.87 -25.32 -11.81
CA LEU A 117 7.28 -23.98 -11.41
C LEU A 117 8.60 -23.51 -12.02
N LYS A 118 9.29 -24.36 -12.79
CA LYS A 118 10.55 -23.99 -13.42
C LYS A 118 10.37 -22.83 -14.40
N GLY A 119 11.08 -21.72 -14.15
CA GLY A 119 11.00 -20.52 -14.98
C GLY A 119 9.80 -19.63 -14.67
N ARG A 120 9.05 -19.92 -13.60
CA ARG A 120 8.03 -19.02 -13.07
C ARG A 120 8.68 -17.92 -12.21
N PRO A 121 8.02 -16.78 -12.06
CA PRO A 121 8.46 -15.74 -11.14
C PRO A 121 8.59 -16.25 -9.71
N ASP A 122 9.53 -15.67 -8.93
CA ASP A 122 9.78 -16.07 -7.55
C ASP A 122 8.53 -15.91 -6.67
N GLU A 123 7.68 -14.92 -6.95
CA GLU A 123 6.41 -14.68 -6.27
C GLU A 123 5.43 -15.85 -6.46
N GLU A 124 5.32 -16.40 -7.68
CA GLU A 124 4.48 -17.57 -7.93
C GLU A 124 5.02 -18.81 -7.21
N ILE A 125 6.34 -18.94 -7.17
CA ILE A 125 7.01 -20.04 -6.45
C ILE A 125 6.76 -19.92 -4.94
N LEU A 126 6.87 -18.71 -4.37
CA LEU A 126 6.59 -18.45 -2.95
C LEU A 126 5.17 -18.86 -2.56
N VAL A 127 4.18 -18.47 -3.34
CA VAL A 127 2.78 -18.82 -3.07
C VAL A 127 2.53 -20.31 -3.20
N ARG A 128 2.93 -20.89 -4.33
CA ARG A 128 2.53 -22.28 -4.68
C ARG A 128 3.37 -23.37 -4.01
N ALA A 129 4.67 -23.11 -3.80
CA ALA A 129 5.56 -24.11 -3.20
C ALA A 129 5.77 -23.92 -1.70
N TYR A 130 5.66 -22.68 -1.21
CA TYR A 130 5.99 -22.34 0.18
C TYR A 130 4.80 -21.77 0.97
N GLY A 131 3.65 -21.54 0.32
CA GLY A 131 2.45 -21.01 0.99
C GLY A 131 2.61 -19.57 1.50
N VAL A 132 3.66 -18.85 1.08
CA VAL A 132 3.93 -17.49 1.50
C VAL A 132 3.07 -16.54 0.70
N PRO A 133 2.16 -15.78 1.31
CA PRO A 133 1.39 -14.80 0.59
C PRO A 133 2.33 -13.73 0.04
N VAL A 134 2.13 -13.43 -1.22
CA VAL A 134 2.76 -12.31 -1.89
C VAL A 134 1.66 -11.39 -2.40
N LYS A 135 2.06 -10.22 -2.88
CA LYS A 135 1.11 -9.33 -3.55
C LYS A 135 0.30 -10.12 -4.58
N SER A 136 -1.01 -9.87 -4.63
CA SER A 136 -1.90 -10.53 -5.58
C SER A 136 -1.37 -10.40 -7.01
N MET A 137 -1.34 -11.51 -7.76
CA MET A 137 -1.04 -11.49 -9.20
C MET A 137 -2.07 -10.68 -10.00
N THR A 138 -3.20 -10.32 -9.38
CA THR A 138 -4.23 -9.44 -9.93
C THR A 138 -4.05 -7.99 -9.48
N SER A 139 -2.96 -7.65 -8.77
CA SER A 139 -2.65 -6.28 -8.38
C SER A 139 -2.58 -5.37 -9.60
N LEU A 140 -3.10 -4.16 -9.45
CA LEU A 140 -3.04 -3.12 -10.49
C LEU A 140 -1.62 -2.65 -10.78
N LEU A 141 -0.72 -2.79 -9.80
CA LEU A 141 0.68 -2.40 -9.90
C LEU A 141 1.58 -3.62 -9.64
N PRO A 142 1.73 -4.54 -10.59
CA PRO A 142 2.40 -5.82 -10.39
C PRO A 142 3.87 -5.68 -9.98
N LEU A 143 4.55 -4.62 -10.39
CA LEU A 143 5.96 -4.38 -10.08
C LEU A 143 6.21 -3.57 -8.80
N PHE A 144 5.16 -3.01 -8.17
CA PHE A 144 5.33 -2.41 -6.85
C PHE A 144 5.76 -3.47 -5.83
N ASN A 145 6.91 -3.28 -5.19
CA ASN A 145 7.47 -4.19 -4.22
C ASN A 145 7.98 -3.42 -3.00
N THR A 146 7.47 -3.76 -1.81
CA THR A 146 7.86 -3.06 -0.58
C THR A 146 9.35 -3.14 -0.28
N GLU A 147 10.02 -4.24 -0.63
CA GLU A 147 11.48 -4.38 -0.45
C GLU A 147 12.30 -3.44 -1.35
N VAL A 148 11.70 -2.94 -2.43
CA VAL A 148 12.35 -2.07 -3.41
C VAL A 148 11.86 -0.63 -3.28
N ASN A 149 10.54 -0.44 -3.21
CA ASN A 149 9.89 0.88 -3.30
C ASN A 149 9.69 1.55 -1.95
N VAL A 150 9.73 0.81 -0.82
CA VAL A 150 9.58 1.40 0.51
C VAL A 150 10.95 1.61 1.14
N LEU A 151 11.23 2.85 1.53
CA LEU A 151 12.52 3.27 2.07
C LEU A 151 12.35 3.86 3.47
N SER A 152 13.38 3.72 4.28
CA SER A 152 13.50 4.27 5.63
C SER A 152 14.61 5.32 5.67
N ASP A 153 14.50 6.29 6.60
CA ASP A 153 15.56 7.27 6.88
C ASP A 153 16.76 6.62 7.56
N ASP A 154 16.52 5.63 8.41
CA ASP A 154 17.53 5.08 9.31
C ASP A 154 18.26 3.90 8.69
N LYS A 155 17.59 3.09 7.88
CA LYS A 155 18.10 1.82 7.38
C LYS A 155 18.17 1.78 5.87
N GLU A 156 19.29 1.25 5.38
CA GLU A 156 19.36 0.87 3.97
C GLU A 156 18.50 -0.37 3.72
N ASN A 157 17.74 -0.36 2.62
CA ASN A 157 17.11 -1.58 2.15
C ASN A 157 18.17 -2.57 1.61
N LYS A 158 17.77 -3.76 1.20
CA LYS A 158 18.68 -4.78 0.69
C LYS A 158 19.47 -4.36 -0.57
N TYR A 159 19.12 -3.24 -1.18
CA TYR A 159 19.78 -2.66 -2.35
C TYR A 159 20.65 -1.44 -2.02
N GLY A 160 20.87 -1.16 -0.72
CA GLY A 160 21.69 -0.05 -0.28
C GLY A 160 21.05 1.33 -0.45
N MET A 161 19.70 1.39 -0.55
CA MET A 161 18.97 2.64 -0.69
C MET A 161 18.34 3.07 0.62
N LYS A 162 18.37 4.37 0.90
CA LYS A 162 17.68 5.04 1.99
C LYS A 162 16.73 6.09 1.45
N PHE A 163 15.76 6.47 2.26
CA PHE A 163 14.92 7.62 1.95
C PHE A 163 15.81 8.90 1.99
N PRO A 164 15.72 9.78 1.00
CA PRO A 164 16.56 10.98 0.97
C PRO A 164 16.02 12.06 1.90
N ASP A 165 16.90 12.94 2.36
CA ASP A 165 16.51 14.19 2.99
C ASP A 165 15.91 15.14 1.95
N VAL A 166 14.57 15.23 1.96
CA VAL A 166 13.78 16.01 1.01
C VAL A 166 13.71 17.51 1.34
N SER A 167 14.20 17.93 2.50
CA SER A 167 14.21 19.34 2.92
C SER A 167 15.16 20.22 2.09
N ASN A 168 16.03 19.61 1.31
CA ASN A 168 16.95 20.33 0.43
C ASN A 168 16.25 20.88 -0.82
N LYS A 169 15.76 22.12 -0.70
CA LYS A 169 15.03 22.85 -1.76
C LYS A 169 15.79 23.00 -3.11
N ALA A 170 17.12 22.84 -3.09
CA ALA A 170 17.93 22.91 -4.32
C ALA A 170 17.91 21.62 -5.13
N ARG A 171 17.47 20.51 -4.52
CA ARG A 171 17.50 19.18 -5.13
C ARG A 171 16.11 18.62 -5.39
N TYR A 172 15.10 19.08 -4.64
CA TYR A 172 13.77 18.52 -4.70
C TYR A 172 12.73 19.60 -4.96
N THR A 173 11.78 19.27 -5.81
CA THR A 173 10.54 20.03 -6.00
C THR A 173 9.42 19.28 -5.30
N ILE A 174 8.68 19.98 -4.47
CA ILE A 174 7.66 19.38 -3.62
C ILE A 174 6.27 19.59 -4.21
N TYR A 175 5.53 18.52 -4.29
CA TYR A 175 4.12 18.50 -4.69
C TYR A 175 3.27 18.04 -3.53
N GLN A 176 2.08 18.61 -3.40
CA GLN A 176 1.04 18.10 -2.52
C GLN A 176 -0.15 17.64 -3.36
N VAL A 177 -0.74 16.51 -3.02
CA VAL A 177 -2.02 16.09 -3.60
C VAL A 177 -3.06 16.05 -2.50
N VAL A 178 -4.26 16.53 -2.79
CA VAL A 178 -5.42 16.47 -1.90
C VAL A 178 -6.59 15.83 -2.62
N ASP A 179 -7.15 14.77 -2.01
CA ASP A 179 -8.42 14.17 -2.41
C ASP A 179 -9.49 14.50 -1.36
N PRO A 180 -10.38 15.47 -1.64
CA PRO A 180 -11.40 15.88 -0.69
C PRO A 180 -12.51 14.84 -0.58
N ALA A 181 -12.98 14.60 0.64
CA ALA A 181 -14.12 13.73 0.91
C ALA A 181 -15.19 14.44 1.74
N GLY A 182 -16.44 14.37 1.33
CA GLY A 182 -17.55 15.05 2.04
C GLY A 182 -17.84 14.46 3.43
N ALA A 183 -17.81 13.15 3.55
CA ALA A 183 -18.20 12.41 4.76
C ALA A 183 -17.01 11.91 5.59
N ARG A 184 -15.79 12.04 5.09
CA ARG A 184 -14.55 11.52 5.70
C ARG A 184 -13.53 12.65 5.84
N ASN A 185 -12.40 12.36 6.49
CA ASN A 185 -11.22 13.21 6.36
C ASN A 185 -10.78 13.30 4.89
N TYR A 186 -10.14 14.38 4.51
CA TYR A 186 -9.46 14.44 3.22
C TYR A 186 -8.24 13.51 3.26
N VAL A 187 -7.84 13.03 2.11
CA VAL A 187 -6.55 12.35 1.96
C VAL A 187 -5.56 13.33 1.35
N SER A 188 -4.37 13.39 1.91
CA SER A 188 -3.28 14.18 1.33
C SER A 188 -1.98 13.37 1.30
N ILE A 189 -1.18 13.57 0.25
CA ILE A 189 0.19 13.05 0.17
C ILE A 189 1.14 14.16 -0.27
N TRP A 190 2.37 14.14 0.25
CA TRP A 190 3.45 15.03 -0.18
C TRP A 190 4.51 14.23 -0.90
N ALA A 191 4.94 14.72 -2.03
CA ALA A 191 5.91 14.09 -2.89
C ALA A 191 7.06 15.03 -3.24
N ALA A 192 8.28 14.55 -3.14
CA ALA A 192 9.48 15.23 -3.58
C ALA A 192 9.95 14.63 -4.91
N VAL A 193 10.23 15.46 -5.90
CA VAL A 193 10.76 15.04 -7.20
C VAL A 193 12.18 15.57 -7.35
N ASP A 194 13.13 14.69 -7.66
CA ASP A 194 14.54 15.05 -7.86
C ASP A 194 14.84 15.45 -9.32
N GLU A 195 16.07 15.88 -9.59
CA GLU A 195 16.57 16.29 -10.92
C GLU A 195 16.57 15.17 -11.97
N ARG A 196 16.30 13.93 -11.56
CA ARG A 196 16.26 12.74 -12.43
C ARG A 196 14.85 12.18 -12.56
N ASP A 197 13.85 12.95 -12.16
CA ASP A 197 12.44 12.56 -12.13
C ASP A 197 12.13 11.34 -11.23
N ASN A 198 12.97 11.08 -10.22
CA ASN A 198 12.57 10.13 -9.19
C ASN A 198 11.61 10.81 -8.23
N VAL A 199 10.55 10.10 -7.88
CA VAL A 199 9.48 10.57 -7.01
C VAL A 199 9.61 9.90 -5.65
N TYR A 200 9.58 10.68 -4.59
CA TYR A 200 9.67 10.24 -3.21
C TYR A 200 8.44 10.72 -2.46
N ILE A 201 7.50 9.81 -2.15
CA ILE A 201 6.36 10.14 -1.30
C ILE A 201 6.85 10.20 0.14
N CYS A 202 6.92 11.40 0.71
CA CYS A 202 7.57 11.65 1.99
C CYS A 202 6.59 11.71 3.17
N ARG A 203 5.33 11.99 2.94
CA ARG A 203 4.31 12.09 3.98
C ARG A 203 2.94 11.73 3.44
N GLU A 204 2.11 11.16 4.30
CA GLU A 204 0.68 10.99 4.08
C GLU A 204 -0.13 11.65 5.20
N TRP A 205 -1.35 12.02 4.94
CA TRP A 205 -2.31 12.43 5.92
C TRP A 205 -3.72 11.91 5.55
N PRO A 206 -4.49 11.36 6.48
CA PRO A 206 -4.13 11.06 7.88
C PRO A 206 -3.05 9.99 7.97
N ASP A 207 -2.03 10.20 8.82
CA ASP A 207 -0.98 9.24 9.03
C ASP A 207 -1.43 8.08 9.94
N TRP A 208 -0.81 6.92 9.75
CA TRP A 208 -1.15 5.72 10.50
C TRP A 208 -0.86 5.84 11.99
N ASP A 209 0.25 6.44 12.38
CA ASP A 209 0.72 6.44 13.76
C ASP A 209 -0.18 7.31 14.66
N THR A 210 -0.72 8.41 14.12
CA THR A 210 -1.62 9.32 14.84
C THR A 210 -3.08 8.91 14.75
N TYR A 211 -3.55 8.49 13.57
CA TYR A 211 -4.97 8.29 13.28
C TYR A 211 -5.35 6.82 13.06
N GLY A 212 -4.38 5.94 12.91
CA GLY A 212 -4.59 4.53 12.63
C GLY A 212 -4.81 4.21 11.15
N GLU A 213 -5.40 3.06 10.89
CA GLU A 213 -5.65 2.57 9.53
C GLU A 213 -6.79 3.34 8.85
N TRP A 214 -6.59 3.63 7.55
CA TRP A 214 -7.63 4.22 6.70
C TRP A 214 -8.67 3.19 6.29
N ALA A 215 -8.25 2.00 5.88
CA ALA A 215 -9.09 0.86 5.62
C ALA A 215 -9.02 -0.13 6.79
N ASP A 216 -10.14 -0.62 7.26
CA ASP A 216 -10.21 -1.65 8.31
C ASP A 216 -9.81 -3.01 7.71
N PHE A 217 -8.58 -3.40 7.93
CA PHE A 217 -8.02 -4.67 7.46
C PHE A 217 -8.57 -5.89 8.20
N GLY A 218 -9.25 -5.70 9.33
CA GLY A 218 -9.97 -6.75 10.04
C GLY A 218 -11.37 -7.03 9.48
N ASP A 219 -11.92 -6.16 8.63
CA ASP A 219 -13.21 -6.38 7.98
C ASP A 219 -13.03 -6.95 6.57
N PRO A 220 -13.62 -8.11 6.27
CA PRO A 220 -13.52 -8.75 4.96
C PRO A 220 -14.10 -7.96 3.79
N LYS A 221 -14.84 -6.90 4.09
CA LYS A 221 -15.44 -6.01 3.08
C LYS A 221 -14.70 -4.69 2.97
N TRP A 222 -13.47 -4.59 3.47
CA TRP A 222 -12.72 -3.36 3.48
C TRP A 222 -13.57 -2.16 3.89
N ARG A 223 -13.90 -2.03 5.15
CA ARG A 223 -14.58 -0.84 5.67
C ARG A 223 -13.57 0.27 5.92
N TYR A 224 -14.11 1.47 6.01
CA TYR A 224 -13.32 2.61 6.43
C TYR A 224 -12.89 2.47 7.90
N GLY A 225 -11.59 2.59 8.12
CA GLY A 225 -10.96 2.48 9.43
C GLY A 225 -11.02 3.78 10.25
N PRO A 226 -10.33 3.82 11.40
CA PRO A 226 -10.33 4.97 12.31
C PRO A 226 -9.84 6.26 11.67
N ALA A 227 -8.78 6.22 10.84
CA ALA A 227 -8.21 7.41 10.19
C ALA A 227 -9.17 8.10 9.23
N SER A 228 -10.15 7.38 8.69
CA SER A 228 -11.16 7.97 7.82
C SER A 228 -12.19 8.82 8.55
N LYS A 229 -12.33 8.66 9.86
CA LYS A 229 -13.30 9.40 10.67
C LYS A 229 -13.06 10.88 10.57
N LYS A 230 -14.09 11.62 10.10
CA LYS A 230 -14.07 13.07 9.98
C LYS A 230 -13.82 13.73 11.34
N ILE A 231 -12.68 14.42 11.48
CA ILE A 231 -12.32 15.15 12.69
C ILE A 231 -12.92 16.56 12.75
N GLY A 232 -13.72 16.93 11.72
CA GLY A 232 -14.50 18.17 11.71
C GLY A 232 -13.70 19.43 11.38
N LEU A 233 -12.54 19.30 10.74
CA LEU A 233 -11.78 20.46 10.24
C LEU A 233 -12.58 21.22 9.19
N SER A 234 -12.54 22.56 9.30
CA SER A 234 -12.93 23.46 8.23
C SER A 234 -11.84 23.50 7.15
N VAL A 235 -12.08 24.18 6.04
CA VAL A 235 -11.04 24.42 5.02
C VAL A 235 -9.84 25.15 5.64
N HIS A 236 -10.07 26.15 6.47
CA HIS A 236 -9.00 26.82 7.22
C HIS A 236 -8.19 25.86 8.09
N GLY A 237 -8.87 24.97 8.84
CA GLY A 237 -8.19 23.98 9.67
C GLY A 237 -7.36 22.98 8.86
N TYR A 238 -7.78 22.65 7.62
CA TYR A 238 -6.95 21.86 6.72
C TYR A 238 -5.74 22.65 6.21
N CYS A 239 -5.88 23.95 5.94
CA CYS A 239 -4.76 24.80 5.54
C CYS A 239 -3.71 24.88 6.66
N GLU A 240 -4.15 25.13 7.90
CA GLU A 240 -3.25 25.15 9.07
C GLU A 240 -2.52 23.81 9.25
N LEU A 241 -3.25 22.69 9.13
CA LEU A 241 -2.68 21.35 9.20
C LEU A 241 -1.64 21.10 8.09
N PHE A 242 -1.91 21.55 6.87
CA PHE A 242 -0.97 21.37 5.76
C PHE A 242 0.30 22.19 5.96
N ASP A 243 0.17 23.43 6.44
CA ASP A 243 1.31 24.27 6.80
C ASP A 243 2.13 23.64 7.93
N GLU A 244 1.50 23.06 8.98
CA GLU A 244 2.19 22.33 10.05
C GLU A 244 2.99 21.15 9.51
N VAL A 245 2.43 20.34 8.63
CA VAL A 245 3.12 19.19 8.00
C VAL A 245 4.30 19.67 7.16
N GLU A 246 4.14 20.74 6.39
CA GLU A 246 5.19 21.31 5.55
C GLU A 246 6.34 21.91 6.37
N ASP A 247 6.01 22.56 7.48
CA ASP A 247 6.99 23.07 8.45
C ASP A 247 7.76 21.92 9.12
N GLU A 248 7.08 20.85 9.54
CA GLU A 248 7.73 19.65 10.08
C GLU A 248 8.69 19.00 9.08
N LEU A 249 8.32 18.94 7.81
CA LEU A 249 9.16 18.40 6.73
C LEU A 249 10.27 19.39 6.33
N GLY A 250 10.17 20.66 6.71
CA GLY A 250 11.08 21.72 6.28
C GLY A 250 11.02 22.01 4.79
N VAL A 251 9.86 21.81 4.17
CA VAL A 251 9.66 21.94 2.72
C VAL A 251 8.79 23.13 2.35
N GLU A 252 8.79 23.47 1.06
CA GLU A 252 7.89 24.46 0.48
C GLU A 252 7.25 23.82 -0.75
N VAL A 253 5.93 23.76 -0.76
CA VAL A 253 5.18 23.15 -1.85
C VAL A 253 5.20 24.03 -3.09
N PHE A 254 5.71 23.47 -4.17
CA PHE A 254 5.74 24.13 -5.48
C PHE A 254 4.36 24.15 -6.15
N GLU A 255 3.66 23.03 -6.12
CA GLU A 255 2.33 22.89 -6.72
C GLU A 255 1.45 21.99 -5.88
N ARG A 256 0.19 22.41 -5.70
CA ARG A 256 -0.86 21.64 -5.04
C ARG A 256 -1.81 21.08 -6.08
N ILE A 257 -2.03 19.79 -6.05
CA ILE A 257 -2.83 19.04 -7.02
C ILE A 257 -4.10 18.56 -6.33
N GLY A 258 -5.22 18.66 -7.01
CA GLY A 258 -6.50 18.17 -6.49
C GLY A 258 -7.32 17.47 -7.55
N ASP A 259 -8.29 16.66 -7.11
CA ASP A 259 -9.25 16.03 -8.01
C ASP A 259 -10.02 17.09 -8.81
N SER A 260 -10.00 16.99 -10.12
CA SER A 260 -10.72 17.93 -11.02
C SER A 260 -12.22 18.05 -10.73
N ARG A 261 -12.82 17.05 -10.12
CA ARG A 261 -14.22 17.10 -9.70
C ARG A 261 -14.49 18.16 -8.63
N PHE A 262 -13.50 18.49 -7.81
CA PHE A 262 -13.58 19.41 -6.69
C PHE A 262 -12.86 20.74 -6.95
N PHE A 263 -11.79 20.70 -7.77
CA PHE A 263 -10.91 21.84 -7.98
C PHE A 263 -10.95 22.45 -9.38
N ALA A 264 -11.77 21.94 -10.30
CA ALA A 264 -11.97 22.57 -11.61
C ALA A 264 -12.95 23.75 -11.51
N LYS A 265 -12.55 24.93 -11.98
CA LYS A 265 -13.37 26.17 -12.01
C LYS A 265 -14.68 26.06 -12.82
N GLU A 266 -14.78 25.04 -13.68
CA GLU A 266 -15.93 24.84 -14.56
C GLU A 266 -17.12 24.11 -13.90
N ASN A 267 -16.95 23.62 -12.67
CA ASN A 267 -17.99 22.90 -11.94
C ASN A 267 -18.77 23.85 -11.02
N GLU A 268 -19.91 24.32 -11.47
CA GLU A 268 -20.81 25.23 -10.72
C GLU A 268 -21.15 24.76 -9.29
N ASN A 269 -21.02 23.46 -8.99
CA ASN A 269 -21.33 22.89 -7.67
C ASN A 269 -20.12 22.83 -6.71
N ASN A 270 -18.88 23.09 -7.17
CA ASN A 270 -17.64 22.93 -6.37
C ASN A 270 -16.78 24.20 -6.36
N GLU A 271 -17.29 25.29 -6.95
CA GLU A 271 -16.63 26.60 -6.94
C GLU A 271 -16.32 27.07 -5.51
N ASP A 272 -17.19 26.73 -4.56
CA ASP A 272 -17.06 27.08 -3.16
C ASP A 272 -15.81 26.48 -2.48
N LEU A 273 -15.45 25.20 -2.79
CA LEU A 273 -14.31 24.55 -2.13
C LEU A 273 -12.98 25.09 -2.66
N PHE A 274 -12.86 25.22 -3.98
CA PHE A 274 -11.67 25.81 -4.61
C PHE A 274 -11.44 27.24 -4.10
N MET A 275 -12.47 28.11 -4.14
CA MET A 275 -12.38 29.48 -3.67
C MET A 275 -12.07 29.57 -2.19
N SER A 276 -12.62 28.67 -1.39
CA SER A 276 -12.36 28.62 0.05
C SER A 276 -10.90 28.30 0.37
N PHE A 277 -10.23 27.46 -0.40
CA PHE A 277 -8.79 27.21 -0.27
C PHE A 277 -7.96 28.39 -0.79
N GLU A 278 -8.36 29.00 -1.91
CA GLU A 278 -7.70 30.16 -2.52
C GLU A 278 -7.70 31.36 -1.58
N GLU A 279 -8.75 31.58 -0.77
CA GLU A 279 -8.84 32.61 0.26
C GLU A 279 -7.71 32.53 1.32
N TYR A 280 -7.20 31.31 1.57
CA TYR A 280 -6.07 31.05 2.48
C TYR A 280 -4.74 30.90 1.75
N GLY A 281 -4.69 31.19 0.44
CA GLY A 281 -3.47 31.13 -0.34
C GLY A 281 -3.13 29.74 -0.90
N PHE A 282 -4.03 28.76 -0.74
CA PHE A 282 -3.86 27.39 -1.25
C PHE A 282 -4.49 27.28 -2.64
N ILE A 283 -3.65 27.35 -3.67
CA ILE A 283 -4.08 27.27 -5.06
C ILE A 283 -3.85 25.84 -5.57
N PHE A 284 -4.93 25.19 -6.02
CA PHE A 284 -4.89 23.84 -6.53
C PHE A 284 -4.95 23.79 -8.06
N VAL A 285 -4.12 22.93 -8.64
CA VAL A 285 -4.19 22.54 -10.05
C VAL A 285 -5.04 21.28 -10.17
N PRO A 286 -6.09 21.30 -11.00
CA PRO A 286 -6.93 20.12 -11.16
C PRO A 286 -6.20 19.01 -11.94
N SER A 287 -6.18 17.80 -11.37
CA SER A 287 -5.72 16.60 -12.06
C SER A 287 -6.88 15.88 -12.73
N ASP A 288 -6.71 15.42 -13.96
CA ASP A 288 -7.75 14.66 -14.66
C ASP A 288 -7.84 13.21 -14.17
N GLY A 289 -8.63 13.02 -13.13
CA GLY A 289 -8.89 11.70 -12.55
C GLY A 289 -9.86 10.82 -13.36
N ARG A 290 -10.48 11.34 -14.43
CA ARG A 290 -11.54 10.63 -15.19
C ARG A 290 -11.00 9.50 -16.08
N MET A 291 -9.73 9.56 -16.48
CA MET A 291 -9.10 8.54 -17.32
C MET A 291 -8.39 7.49 -16.45
N GLU A 292 -9.17 6.66 -15.76
CA GLU A 292 -8.64 5.69 -14.77
C GLU A 292 -7.63 4.71 -15.39
N GLU A 293 -7.92 4.15 -16.56
CA GLU A 293 -7.03 3.20 -17.25
C GLU A 293 -5.70 3.86 -17.69
N VAL A 294 -5.76 5.10 -18.19
CA VAL A 294 -4.57 5.84 -18.60
C VAL A 294 -3.72 6.19 -17.39
N GLY A 295 -4.36 6.66 -16.32
CA GLY A 295 -3.68 6.99 -15.08
C GLY A 295 -3.04 5.76 -14.43
N LEU A 296 -3.68 4.60 -14.52
CA LEU A 296 -3.14 3.35 -14.01
C LEU A 296 -1.90 2.91 -14.80
N SER A 297 -1.97 2.95 -16.13
CA SER A 297 -0.82 2.62 -16.99
C SER A 297 0.36 3.56 -16.75
N ALA A 298 0.08 4.86 -16.61
CA ALA A 298 1.12 5.85 -16.31
C ALA A 298 1.74 5.63 -14.91
N LEU A 299 0.92 5.26 -13.93
CA LEU A 299 1.40 4.97 -12.58
C LEU A 299 2.26 3.70 -12.54
N ASP A 300 1.89 2.66 -13.31
CA ASP A 300 2.67 1.41 -13.40
C ASP A 300 4.09 1.66 -13.94
N GLU A 301 4.27 2.64 -14.85
CA GLU A 301 5.59 3.04 -15.33
C GLU A 301 6.52 3.54 -14.21
N TRP A 302 5.98 4.15 -13.15
CA TRP A 302 6.78 4.62 -12.02
C TRP A 302 7.37 3.49 -11.19
N PHE A 303 6.71 2.33 -11.19
CA PHE A 303 7.16 1.13 -10.48
C PHE A 303 7.87 0.13 -11.38
N ASN A 304 8.03 0.46 -12.68
CA ASN A 304 8.61 -0.46 -13.66
C ASN A 304 10.12 -0.62 -13.46
N TYR A 305 10.54 -1.86 -13.35
CA TYR A 305 11.94 -2.30 -13.36
C TYR A 305 11.98 -3.79 -13.76
N ASN A 306 13.14 -4.31 -14.17
CA ASN A 306 13.31 -5.73 -14.47
C ASN A 306 13.71 -6.49 -13.18
N PRO A 307 12.83 -7.27 -12.57
CA PRO A 307 13.13 -8.00 -11.33
C PRO A 307 14.19 -9.10 -11.49
N ASN A 308 14.51 -9.50 -12.73
CA ASN A 308 15.52 -10.51 -13.04
C ASN A 308 16.94 -9.94 -13.18
N GLU A 309 17.09 -8.63 -13.12
CA GLU A 309 18.36 -7.93 -13.20
C GLU A 309 18.68 -7.23 -11.87
N PRO A 310 19.96 -7.01 -11.55
CA PRO A 310 20.34 -6.23 -10.39
C PRO A 310 19.69 -4.84 -10.40
N ILE A 311 19.22 -4.39 -9.24
CA ILE A 311 18.74 -3.00 -9.09
C ILE A 311 19.95 -2.08 -9.02
N ASP A 312 20.06 -1.21 -10.03
CA ASP A 312 21.12 -0.22 -10.17
C ASP A 312 20.57 1.09 -10.79
N MET A 313 21.44 1.97 -11.22
CA MET A 313 21.05 3.26 -11.82
C MET A 313 20.26 3.12 -13.13
N ALA A 314 20.40 2.01 -13.86
CA ALA A 314 19.75 1.77 -15.14
C ALA A 314 18.48 0.94 -14.98
N ASN A 315 18.42 0.10 -13.94
CA ASN A 315 17.31 -0.81 -13.66
C ASN A 315 16.75 -0.56 -12.27
N ARG A 316 15.97 0.50 -12.12
CA ARG A 316 15.27 0.81 -10.85
C ARG A 316 13.95 1.52 -11.10
N PRO A 317 12.97 1.36 -10.20
CA PRO A 317 11.73 2.14 -10.28
C PRO A 317 12.01 3.63 -10.07
N ARG A 318 11.07 4.46 -10.49
CA ARG A 318 11.12 5.91 -10.31
C ARG A 318 10.40 6.41 -9.06
N CYS A 319 9.51 5.59 -8.49
CA CYS A 319 8.72 6.00 -7.32
C CYS A 319 9.12 5.20 -6.08
N TYR A 320 9.38 5.95 -5.01
CA TYR A 320 9.72 5.45 -3.68
C TYR A 320 8.79 6.06 -2.64
N ILE A 321 8.52 5.33 -1.59
CA ILE A 321 7.56 5.71 -0.56
C ILE A 321 8.25 5.58 0.80
N HIS A 322 8.12 6.60 1.64
CA HIS A 322 8.62 6.55 2.99
C HIS A 322 7.85 5.52 3.81
N GLU A 323 8.55 4.76 4.65
CA GLU A 323 7.95 3.66 5.44
C GLU A 323 6.81 4.10 6.38
N SER A 324 6.74 5.39 6.74
CA SER A 324 5.64 5.94 7.55
C SER A 324 4.32 6.09 6.78
N CYS A 325 4.36 6.11 5.44
CA CYS A 325 3.17 6.25 4.59
C CYS A 325 2.42 4.91 4.47
N ARG A 326 1.99 4.35 5.59
CA ARG A 326 1.44 2.98 5.68
C ARG A 326 0.09 2.85 5.00
N ASN A 327 -0.78 3.85 5.12
CA ASN A 327 -2.11 3.82 4.50
C ASN A 327 -1.99 3.80 2.96
N LEU A 328 -1.06 4.57 2.40
CA LEU A 328 -0.75 4.54 0.98
C LEU A 328 -0.13 3.19 0.57
N ILE A 329 0.86 2.70 1.33
CA ILE A 329 1.51 1.41 1.05
C ILE A 329 0.47 0.28 1.02
N ASP A 330 -0.42 0.23 2.00
CA ASP A 330 -1.48 -0.77 2.09
C ASP A 330 -2.47 -0.65 0.93
N SER A 331 -2.80 0.58 0.49
CA SER A 331 -3.60 0.81 -0.71
C SER A 331 -2.92 0.25 -1.97
N LEU A 332 -1.63 0.51 -2.16
CA LEU A 332 -0.90 0.03 -3.34
C LEU A 332 -0.75 -1.49 -3.39
N ILE A 333 -0.68 -2.14 -2.21
CA ILE A 333 -0.61 -3.60 -2.11
C ILE A 333 -1.96 -4.24 -2.41
N ASN A 334 -3.05 -3.70 -1.86
CA ASN A 334 -4.31 -4.42 -1.73
C ASN A 334 -5.40 -3.95 -2.70
N TYR A 335 -5.30 -2.74 -3.28
CA TYR A 335 -6.30 -2.26 -4.23
C TYR A 335 -6.23 -3.01 -5.56
N ASN A 336 -7.36 -3.54 -6.01
CA ASN A 336 -7.46 -4.34 -7.24
C ASN A 336 -8.57 -3.91 -8.21
N SER A 337 -9.35 -2.89 -7.91
CA SER A 337 -10.45 -2.30 -8.71
C SER A 337 -11.59 -3.26 -9.11
N LYS A 338 -11.60 -4.50 -8.64
CA LYS A 338 -12.57 -5.51 -9.08
C LYS A 338 -13.91 -5.49 -8.36
N GLY A 339 -14.14 -4.56 -7.45
CA GLY A 339 -15.41 -4.52 -6.74
C GLY A 339 -15.63 -3.27 -5.88
N LYS A 340 -16.90 -3.03 -5.55
CA LYS A 340 -17.30 -1.99 -4.58
C LYS A 340 -16.73 -2.19 -3.17
N MET A 341 -16.07 -3.34 -2.94
CA MET A 341 -15.52 -3.69 -1.63
C MET A 341 -14.16 -3.04 -1.36
N ASP A 342 -13.49 -2.52 -2.41
CA ASP A 342 -12.17 -1.91 -2.30
C ASP A 342 -12.22 -0.37 -2.18
N GLU A 343 -13.42 0.19 -2.02
CA GLU A 343 -13.63 1.65 -1.95
C GLU A 343 -12.68 2.36 -0.96
N PRO A 344 -12.47 1.85 0.28
CA PRO A 344 -11.54 2.50 1.21
C PRO A 344 -10.09 2.53 0.75
N LEU A 345 -9.66 1.55 -0.02
CA LEU A 345 -8.30 1.49 -0.55
C LEU A 345 -8.08 2.47 -1.71
N LYS A 346 -9.18 2.90 -2.34
CA LYS A 346 -9.14 3.76 -3.52
C LYS A 346 -8.65 5.16 -3.21
N ASP A 347 -8.99 5.73 -2.07
CA ASP A 347 -8.75 7.14 -1.76
C ASP A 347 -7.23 7.47 -1.81
N PHE A 348 -6.38 6.70 -1.13
CA PHE A 348 -4.92 6.87 -1.21
C PHE A 348 -4.34 6.47 -2.57
N PHE A 349 -4.91 5.44 -3.20
CA PHE A 349 -4.50 5.04 -4.55
C PHE A 349 -4.80 6.12 -5.58
N ASP A 350 -5.95 6.78 -5.49
CA ASP A 350 -6.31 7.89 -6.35
C ASP A 350 -5.40 9.10 -6.12
N ALA A 351 -4.99 9.39 -4.88
CA ALA A 351 -4.08 10.49 -4.60
C ALA A 351 -2.74 10.34 -5.36
N ILE A 352 -2.09 9.18 -5.31
CA ILE A 352 -0.84 8.97 -6.07
C ILE A 352 -1.09 8.95 -7.60
N ARG A 353 -2.25 8.46 -8.03
CA ARG A 353 -2.65 8.51 -9.45
C ARG A 353 -2.85 9.94 -9.93
N TYR A 354 -3.46 10.82 -9.11
CA TYR A 354 -3.59 12.25 -9.44
C TYR A 354 -2.23 12.93 -9.56
N LEU A 355 -1.31 12.63 -8.66
CA LEU A 355 0.06 13.11 -8.74
C LEU A 355 0.70 12.74 -10.09
N ARG A 356 0.58 11.49 -10.51
CA ARG A 356 1.13 11.03 -11.79
C ARG A 356 0.46 11.69 -12.99
N MET A 357 -0.86 11.86 -12.95
CA MET A 357 -1.63 12.47 -14.04
C MET A 357 -1.38 13.98 -14.17
N ALA A 358 -0.94 14.64 -13.13
CA ALA A 358 -0.49 16.04 -13.17
C ALA A 358 0.96 16.20 -13.70
N ASN A 359 1.57 15.13 -14.22
CA ASN A 359 2.93 15.09 -14.76
C ASN A 359 4.02 15.49 -13.75
N ALA A 360 3.77 15.31 -12.46
CA ALA A 360 4.75 15.60 -11.41
C ALA A 360 6.08 14.83 -11.56
N GLY A 361 6.14 13.79 -12.39
CA GLY A 361 7.36 13.04 -12.72
C GLY A 361 8.02 13.43 -14.04
N GLU A 362 7.63 14.54 -14.66
CA GLU A 362 8.28 15.05 -15.87
C GLU A 362 9.31 16.15 -15.53
N GLY A 363 9.61 16.31 -14.27
CA GLY A 363 10.56 17.24 -13.69
C GLY A 363 10.18 18.70 -13.84
N PRO A 364 10.17 19.46 -12.77
CA PRO A 364 10.17 20.89 -12.89
C PRO A 364 11.47 21.26 -13.59
N VAL A 365 11.39 22.15 -14.54
CA VAL A 365 12.58 22.84 -15.01
C VAL A 365 13.18 23.51 -13.78
N HIS A 366 14.19 22.90 -13.16
CA HIS A 366 14.95 23.56 -12.10
C HIS A 366 15.52 24.81 -12.72
N VAL A 367 14.84 25.93 -12.47
CA VAL A 367 15.33 27.25 -12.91
C VAL A 367 16.56 27.53 -12.05
N THR A 368 17.69 27.09 -12.55
CA THR A 368 18.96 27.39 -11.88
C THR A 368 19.14 28.89 -11.81
N ALA A 369 19.90 29.37 -10.83
CA ALA A 369 20.27 30.80 -10.75
C ALA A 369 20.90 31.29 -12.07
N ARG A 370 21.42 30.39 -12.91
CA ARG A 370 21.96 30.63 -14.23
C ARG A 370 20.86 30.92 -15.25
N ASP A 371 19.74 30.19 -15.17
CA ASP A 371 18.60 30.38 -16.09
C ASP A 371 17.86 31.68 -15.78
N LEU A 372 17.72 32.03 -14.49
CA LEU A 372 17.22 33.34 -14.07
C LEU A 372 18.14 34.51 -14.56
N ALA A 373 19.44 34.30 -14.57
CA ALA A 373 20.38 35.29 -15.07
C ALA A 373 20.31 35.48 -16.62
N VAL A 374 20.02 34.38 -17.33
CA VAL A 374 19.83 34.42 -18.80
C VAL A 374 18.51 35.12 -19.14
N THR A 375 17.43 34.79 -18.43
CA THR A 375 16.12 35.44 -18.64
C THR A 375 16.14 36.92 -18.29
N ARG A 376 16.85 37.33 -17.23
CA ARG A 376 17.05 38.74 -16.90
C ARG A 376 17.87 39.50 -17.95
N ARG A 377 18.85 38.85 -18.56
CA ARG A 377 19.62 39.46 -19.70
C ARG A 377 18.77 39.58 -20.96
N ALA A 378 17.88 38.62 -21.22
CA ALA A 378 16.97 38.66 -22.36
C ALA A 378 15.88 39.74 -22.23
N MET A 379 15.41 40.01 -20.98
CA MET A 379 14.40 41.05 -20.69
C MET A 379 14.98 42.44 -20.47
N GLY A 380 16.29 42.57 -20.29
CA GLY A 380 16.97 43.86 -20.05
C GLY A 380 17.57 44.53 -21.30
N GLY A 381 17.24 44.03 -22.46
CA GLY A 381 17.74 44.54 -23.74
C GLY A 381 16.69 45.26 -24.59
N TYR A 382 16.03 46.27 -24.01
CA TYR A 382 15.37 47.37 -24.74
C TYR A 382 15.56 48.66 -23.97
#